data_aa6b1b2bc866d761a1c6eb0ab4df6003
#
_entry.id   aa6b1b2bc866d761a1c6eb0ab4df6003
#
_cell.length_a   1.000
_cell.length_b   1.000
_cell.length_c   1.000
_cell.angle_alpha   90.00
_cell.angle_beta   90.00
_cell.angle_gamma   90.00
#
_symmetry.space_group_name_H-M   'P 1'
#
loop_
_entity.id
_entity.type
_entity.pdbx_description
1 polymer ?
#
loop_
_entity_poly.entity_id
_entity_poly.type
_entity_poly.pdbx_seq_one_letter_code
_entity_poly.pdbx_strand_id
1 'polypeptide(L)'
;YEAAAAEVDAYRAAVERDGLGTYLLIDEWQNPESVRSEIIRMTEAQPHLEGVVFVGDIPIAMIRDGQHLTSAFKSSQDRDWKDSSVPSDRYYDDPELQFEFLRRDADEPLYFYYSLSPESRQHIASPIYSARIKPPKREGADSDELLRAYLRKVVKAHAEQNELDNLFVFRGHGYNSEAPEAWAGEQIALREQLPALFRTGSTVRFYDFESRWPMKPYLLEKMARKGVDVALCHHHGAPDTQYLNGYRNG
;
A
#
# COMPACT_ATOMS: atom_id res chain seq x y z
N TYR A 1 -0.62 21.62 3.98
CA TYR A 1 -1.74 21.80 3.04
C TYR A 1 -1.48 22.96 2.10
N GLU A 2 -1.17 24.16 2.59
CA GLU A 2 -1.05 25.37 1.77
C GLU A 2 -0.18 25.20 0.53
N ALA A 3 0.96 24.51 0.66
CA ALA A 3 1.90 24.28 -0.45
C ALA A 3 1.33 23.43 -1.60
N ALA A 4 0.24 22.68 -1.41
CA ALA A 4 -0.37 21.79 -2.40
C ALA A 4 -1.91 21.90 -2.44
N ALA A 5 -2.48 22.99 -1.94
CA ALA A 5 -3.93 23.14 -1.79
C ALA A 5 -4.68 22.96 -3.12
N ALA A 6 -4.20 23.58 -4.18
CA ALA A 6 -4.83 23.50 -5.50
C ALA A 6 -4.83 22.06 -6.06
N GLU A 7 -3.74 21.33 -5.89
CA GLU A 7 -3.64 19.95 -6.34
C GLU A 7 -4.48 18.99 -5.47
N VAL A 8 -4.58 19.23 -4.16
CA VAL A 8 -5.47 18.48 -3.28
C VAL A 8 -6.93 18.70 -3.66
N ASP A 9 -7.35 19.94 -3.91
CA ASP A 9 -8.70 20.24 -4.34
C ASP A 9 -9.02 19.65 -5.72
N ALA A 10 -8.06 19.68 -6.65
CA ALA A 10 -8.20 19.03 -7.95
C ALA A 10 -8.31 17.49 -7.82
N TYR A 11 -7.55 16.87 -6.90
CA TYR A 11 -7.64 15.44 -6.60
C TYR A 11 -9.02 15.10 -6.02
N ARG A 12 -9.51 15.85 -5.05
CA ARG A 12 -10.86 15.68 -4.51
C ARG A 12 -11.93 15.74 -5.60
N ALA A 13 -11.88 16.77 -6.42
CA ALA A 13 -12.81 16.92 -7.54
C ALA A 13 -12.71 15.77 -8.55
N ALA A 14 -11.54 15.14 -8.71
CA ALA A 14 -11.38 13.93 -9.54
C ALA A 14 -12.08 12.72 -8.92
N VAL A 15 -11.89 12.49 -7.63
CA VAL A 15 -12.56 11.43 -6.87
C VAL A 15 -14.08 11.60 -6.86
N GLU A 16 -14.56 12.84 -6.72
CA GLU A 16 -16.00 13.16 -6.73
C GLU A 16 -16.64 12.92 -8.10
N ARG A 17 -15.91 13.12 -9.18
CA ARG A 17 -16.39 12.74 -10.54
C ARG A 17 -16.56 11.24 -10.73
N ASP A 18 -15.79 10.43 -9.97
CA ASP A 18 -15.95 8.97 -9.97
C ASP A 18 -17.11 8.49 -9.10
N GLY A 19 -17.84 9.41 -8.45
CA GLY A 19 -19.07 9.13 -7.72
C GLY A 19 -18.93 9.04 -6.21
N LEU A 20 -17.76 9.34 -5.65
CA LEU A 20 -17.51 9.36 -4.20
C LEU A 20 -17.62 10.78 -3.64
N GLY A 21 -18.24 10.92 -2.47
CA GLY A 21 -18.15 12.17 -1.70
C GLY A 21 -16.81 12.27 -0.96
N THR A 22 -16.27 13.49 -0.83
CA THR A 22 -15.00 13.69 -0.13
C THR A 22 -15.14 14.63 1.07
N TYR A 23 -14.45 14.31 2.15
CA TYR A 23 -14.27 15.16 3.33
C TYR A 23 -12.79 15.50 3.45
N LEU A 24 -12.46 16.78 3.59
CA LEU A 24 -11.09 17.22 3.78
C LEU A 24 -10.88 17.63 5.24
N LEU A 25 -9.98 16.93 5.91
CA LEU A 25 -9.54 17.22 7.27
C LEU A 25 -8.10 17.70 7.23
N ILE A 26 -7.85 18.88 7.77
CA ILE A 26 -6.53 19.51 7.79
C ILE A 26 -6.17 19.79 9.24
N ASP A 27 -5.05 19.23 9.69
CA ASP A 27 -4.53 19.48 11.02
C ASP A 27 -3.02 19.24 11.08
N GLU A 28 -2.37 19.75 12.11
CA GLU A 28 -1.03 19.38 12.53
C GLU A 28 -1.09 18.19 13.50
N TRP A 29 -1.35 17.02 12.95
CA TRP A 29 -1.56 15.79 13.69
C TRP A 29 -0.37 15.45 14.58
N GLN A 30 -0.55 15.49 15.89
CA GLN A 30 0.54 15.31 16.86
C GLN A 30 0.88 13.83 17.10
N ASN A 31 -0.07 12.93 16.92
CA ASN A 31 0.07 11.50 17.18
C ASN A 31 -0.96 10.68 16.38
N PRO A 32 -0.77 9.36 16.25
CA PRO A 32 -1.73 8.47 15.60
C PRO A 32 -3.10 8.42 16.27
N GLU A 33 -3.18 8.56 17.59
CA GLU A 33 -4.44 8.52 18.33
C GLU A 33 -5.40 9.62 17.89
N SER A 34 -4.89 10.84 17.69
CA SER A 34 -5.72 11.97 17.24
C SER A 34 -6.29 11.73 15.84
N VAL A 35 -5.49 11.21 14.92
CA VAL A 35 -5.94 10.82 13.57
C VAL A 35 -6.99 9.72 13.65
N ARG A 36 -6.71 8.68 14.42
CA ARG A 36 -7.61 7.54 14.57
C ARG A 36 -8.94 7.91 15.19
N SER A 37 -8.94 8.74 16.22
CA SER A 37 -10.16 9.23 16.87
C SER A 37 -11.06 9.98 15.89
N GLU A 38 -10.46 10.76 15.00
CA GLU A 38 -11.20 11.46 13.96
C GLU A 38 -11.78 10.52 12.90
N ILE A 39 -11.04 9.49 12.51
CA ILE A 39 -11.54 8.45 11.60
C ILE A 39 -12.73 7.71 12.24
N ILE A 40 -12.63 7.31 13.50
CA ILE A 40 -13.74 6.66 14.23
C ILE A 40 -14.96 7.56 14.24
N ARG A 41 -14.79 8.84 14.61
CA ARG A 41 -15.87 9.82 14.60
C ARG A 41 -16.52 9.94 13.21
N MET A 42 -15.71 9.91 12.16
CA MET A 42 -16.22 9.98 10.78
C MET A 42 -16.96 8.70 10.37
N THR A 43 -16.49 7.52 10.75
CA THR A 43 -17.20 6.25 10.47
C THR A 43 -18.56 6.18 11.17
N GLU A 44 -18.65 6.70 12.38
CA GLU A 44 -19.93 6.80 13.13
C GLU A 44 -20.90 7.80 12.49
N ALA A 45 -20.38 8.95 12.03
CA ALA A 45 -21.19 10.00 11.41
C ALA A 45 -21.59 9.68 9.95
N GLN A 46 -20.81 8.87 9.27
CA GLN A 46 -20.94 8.54 7.85
C GLN A 46 -20.89 7.01 7.64
N PRO A 47 -22.02 6.30 7.78
CA PRO A 47 -22.05 4.84 7.70
C PRO A 47 -21.60 4.25 6.36
N HIS A 48 -21.50 5.08 5.33
CA HIS A 48 -21.03 4.70 3.98
C HIS A 48 -19.61 5.20 3.70
N LEU A 49 -18.84 5.56 4.72
CA LEU A 49 -17.44 5.92 4.53
C LEU A 49 -16.68 4.71 4.01
N GLU A 50 -16.09 4.82 2.82
CA GLU A 50 -15.37 3.72 2.18
C GLU A 50 -13.90 3.68 2.56
N GLY A 51 -13.29 4.82 2.87
CA GLY A 51 -11.86 4.84 3.20
C GLY A 51 -11.29 6.19 3.54
N VAL A 52 -9.98 6.20 3.76
CA VAL A 52 -9.19 7.38 4.09
C VAL A 52 -7.91 7.45 3.25
N VAL A 53 -7.57 8.64 2.79
CA VAL A 53 -6.30 8.90 2.11
C VAL A 53 -5.49 9.90 2.92
N PHE A 54 -4.35 9.47 3.40
CA PHE A 54 -3.41 10.31 4.14
C PHE A 54 -2.48 11.04 3.18
N VAL A 55 -2.48 12.37 3.21
CA VAL A 55 -1.66 13.19 2.31
C VAL A 55 -0.63 13.98 3.12
N GLY A 56 0.65 13.78 2.82
CA GLY A 56 1.75 14.46 3.50
C GLY A 56 2.25 13.74 4.75
N ASP A 57 2.72 14.51 5.71
CA ASP A 57 3.36 14.03 6.94
C ASP A 57 2.31 13.69 8.03
N ILE A 58 1.60 12.61 7.83
CA ILE A 58 0.66 12.06 8.82
C ILE A 58 1.39 11.04 9.70
N PRO A 59 1.19 11.04 11.03
CA PRO A 59 1.80 10.08 11.94
C PRO A 59 1.71 8.63 11.46
N ILE A 60 2.70 7.81 11.81
CA ILE A 60 2.83 6.43 11.35
C ILE A 60 2.83 5.52 12.57
N ALA A 61 1.87 4.60 12.61
CA ALA A 61 1.85 3.55 13.60
C ALA A 61 2.83 2.43 13.21
N MET A 62 3.80 2.18 14.08
CA MET A 62 4.81 1.13 13.96
C MET A 62 4.37 -0.05 14.85
N ILE A 63 3.91 -1.13 14.24
CA ILE A 63 3.40 -2.29 14.98
C ILE A 63 4.54 -3.22 15.35
N ARG A 64 4.83 -3.32 16.63
CA ARG A 64 5.91 -4.15 17.18
C ARG A 64 5.41 -5.55 17.50
N ASP A 65 4.43 -5.68 18.38
CA ASP A 65 3.72 -6.93 18.62
C ASP A 65 2.40 -6.94 17.83
N GLY A 66 1.99 -8.11 17.38
CA GLY A 66 0.86 -8.24 16.47
C GLY A 66 1.25 -8.07 15.00
N GLN A 67 2.50 -8.27 14.67
CA GLN A 67 3.02 -8.20 13.29
C GLN A 67 2.27 -9.12 12.32
N HIS A 68 1.67 -10.21 12.80
CA HIS A 68 0.82 -11.10 12.01
C HIS A 68 -0.38 -10.40 11.34
N LEU A 69 -0.79 -9.22 11.84
CA LEU A 69 -1.80 -8.38 11.18
C LEU A 69 -1.25 -7.59 9.98
N THR A 70 0.06 -7.52 9.83
CA THR A 70 0.70 -6.61 8.86
C THR A 70 1.72 -7.32 7.98
N SER A 71 2.24 -8.46 8.41
CA SER A 71 3.28 -9.22 7.73
C SER A 71 3.17 -10.70 8.02
N ALA A 72 3.54 -11.53 7.05
CA ALA A 72 3.66 -12.98 7.23
C ALA A 72 4.86 -13.38 8.12
N PHE A 73 5.81 -12.46 8.34
CA PHE A 73 7.02 -12.71 9.10
C PHE A 73 7.00 -11.95 10.43
N LYS A 74 7.35 -12.64 11.50
CA LYS A 74 7.55 -12.05 12.82
C LYS A 74 9.04 -11.70 12.99
N SER A 75 9.35 -10.41 13.10
CA SER A 75 10.71 -9.97 13.41
C SER A 75 11.09 -10.25 14.85
N SER A 76 12.39 -10.57 15.09
CA SER A 76 12.90 -10.71 16.45
C SER A 76 12.76 -9.40 17.23
N GLN A 77 12.18 -9.48 18.42
CA GLN A 77 11.98 -8.31 19.30
C GLN A 77 13.28 -7.87 20.02
N ASP A 78 14.38 -8.64 19.86
CA ASP A 78 15.72 -8.29 20.39
C ASP A 78 16.43 -7.23 19.51
N ARG A 79 15.91 -6.98 18.31
CA ARG A 79 16.46 -5.99 17.39
C ARG A 79 16.05 -4.56 17.77
N ASP A 80 16.68 -3.60 17.12
CA ASP A 80 16.25 -2.20 17.18
C ASP A 80 14.76 -2.04 16.90
N TRP A 81 14.15 -1.02 17.47
CA TRP A 81 12.71 -0.79 17.36
C TRP A 81 12.24 -0.61 15.92
N LYS A 82 13.02 0.08 15.08
CA LYS A 82 12.68 0.23 13.66
C LYS A 82 12.76 -1.11 12.92
N ASP A 83 13.81 -1.89 13.19
CA ASP A 83 14.03 -3.19 12.54
C ASP A 83 13.05 -4.27 13.00
N SER A 84 12.49 -4.12 14.18
CA SER A 84 11.57 -5.09 14.80
C SER A 84 10.11 -4.69 14.75
N SER A 85 9.78 -3.61 14.06
CA SER A 85 8.41 -3.11 13.90
C SER A 85 8.03 -2.92 12.44
N VAL A 86 6.75 -2.97 12.15
CA VAL A 86 6.20 -2.80 10.79
C VAL A 86 5.33 -1.56 10.75
N PRO A 87 5.58 -0.59 9.84
CA PRO A 87 4.66 0.53 9.63
C PRO A 87 3.34 -0.01 9.07
N SER A 88 2.22 0.35 9.67
CA SER A 88 0.94 -0.20 9.27
C SER A 88 -0.23 0.76 9.47
N ASP A 89 -0.95 1.02 8.39
CA ASP A 89 -2.18 1.77 8.43
C ASP A 89 -3.39 0.93 8.88
N ARG A 90 -3.20 -0.38 9.21
CA ARG A 90 -4.19 -1.21 9.94
C ARG A 90 -4.59 -0.60 11.27
N TYR A 91 -3.73 0.21 11.85
CA TYR A 91 -4.03 1.01 13.02
C TYR A 91 -5.20 1.98 12.79
N TYR A 92 -5.37 2.46 11.57
CA TYR A 92 -6.35 3.48 11.19
C TYR A 92 -7.60 2.89 10.53
N ASP A 93 -7.44 1.89 9.67
CA ASP A 93 -8.52 1.36 8.84
C ASP A 93 -9.28 0.18 9.45
N ASP A 94 -8.87 -0.25 10.65
CA ASP A 94 -9.59 -1.22 11.46
C ASP A 94 -9.85 -0.67 12.87
N PRO A 95 -10.91 0.11 13.06
CA PRO A 95 -11.20 0.80 14.33
C PRO A 95 -11.52 -0.15 15.49
N GLU A 96 -11.87 -1.42 15.23
CA GLU A 96 -12.14 -2.40 16.28
C GLU A 96 -10.89 -3.05 16.88
N LEU A 97 -9.74 -2.93 16.23
CA LEU A 97 -8.48 -3.39 16.81
C LEU A 97 -8.07 -2.49 17.98
N GLN A 98 -7.60 -3.10 19.05
CA GLN A 98 -7.13 -2.38 20.23
C GLN A 98 -5.60 -2.45 20.30
N PHE A 99 -4.98 -1.29 20.42
CA PHE A 99 -3.53 -1.16 20.46
C PHE A 99 -3.10 -0.48 21.74
N GLU A 100 -1.97 -0.93 22.28
CA GLU A 100 -1.29 -0.31 23.41
C GLU A 100 -0.14 0.53 22.87
N PHE A 101 -0.12 1.81 23.26
CA PHE A 101 1.00 2.69 22.94
C PHE A 101 2.23 2.29 23.74
N LEU A 102 3.37 2.14 23.07
CA LEU A 102 4.63 1.76 23.71
C LEU A 102 5.55 2.96 23.88
N ARG A 103 5.84 3.67 22.79
CA ARG A 103 6.71 4.86 22.80
C ARG A 103 6.62 5.63 21.48
N ARG A 104 7.10 6.88 21.52
CA ARG A 104 7.44 7.64 20.32
C ARG A 104 8.90 7.40 19.95
N ASP A 105 9.24 7.41 18.65
CA ASP A 105 10.62 7.36 18.20
C ASP A 105 11.35 8.67 18.57
N ALA A 106 12.65 8.55 18.91
CA ALA A 106 13.45 9.69 19.32
C ALA A 106 13.96 10.50 18.12
N ASP A 107 14.23 9.83 17.01
CA ASP A 107 14.89 10.42 15.83
C ASP A 107 13.92 10.66 14.68
N GLU A 108 12.85 9.84 14.60
CA GLU A 108 11.83 9.94 13.56
C GLU A 108 10.51 10.47 14.14
N PRO A 109 10.23 11.77 14.01
CA PRO A 109 9.12 12.42 14.71
C PRO A 109 7.74 11.90 14.34
N LEU A 110 7.60 11.20 13.21
CA LEU A 110 6.35 10.62 12.75
C LEU A 110 6.14 9.18 13.21
N TYR A 111 7.11 8.51 13.83
CA TYR A 111 7.01 7.11 14.23
C TYR A 111 6.56 6.96 15.68
N PHE A 112 5.50 6.17 15.86
CA PHE A 112 4.90 5.84 17.15
C PHE A 112 4.71 4.33 17.23
N TYR A 113 5.28 3.69 18.24
CA TYR A 113 5.29 2.24 18.39
C TYR A 113 4.11 1.76 19.21
N TYR A 114 3.49 0.69 18.72
CA TYR A 114 2.34 0.05 19.32
C TYR A 114 2.50 -1.46 19.38
N SER A 115 1.80 -2.06 20.32
CA SER A 115 1.53 -3.49 20.41
C SER A 115 0.05 -3.73 20.20
N LEU A 116 -0.32 -4.82 19.53
CA LEU A 116 -1.71 -5.26 19.54
C LEU A 116 -2.04 -5.78 20.93
N SER A 117 -3.12 -5.27 21.55
CA SER A 117 -3.58 -5.77 22.84
C SER A 117 -3.92 -7.27 22.75
N PRO A 118 -3.52 -8.09 23.72
CA PRO A 118 -3.89 -9.51 23.75
C PRO A 118 -5.43 -9.72 23.81
N GLU A 119 -6.16 -8.75 24.32
CA GLU A 119 -7.62 -8.76 24.42
C GLU A 119 -8.30 -8.32 23.12
N SER A 120 -7.55 -7.75 22.20
CA SER A 120 -8.05 -7.34 20.90
C SER A 120 -8.40 -8.55 20.03
N ARG A 121 -9.30 -8.32 19.08
CA ARG A 121 -9.44 -9.25 17.94
C ARG A 121 -8.08 -9.47 17.27
N GLN A 122 -7.76 -10.73 16.96
CA GLN A 122 -6.47 -11.14 16.40
C GLN A 122 -6.51 -11.32 14.87
N HIS A 123 -7.51 -10.80 14.19
CA HIS A 123 -7.65 -10.82 12.74
C HIS A 123 -8.13 -9.48 12.22
N ILE A 124 -7.76 -9.15 10.99
CA ILE A 124 -8.14 -7.92 10.30
C ILE A 124 -9.53 -8.08 9.70
N ALA A 125 -10.39 -7.06 9.85
CA ALA A 125 -11.63 -6.94 9.08
C ALA A 125 -11.60 -5.77 8.09
N SER A 126 -10.79 -4.74 8.35
CA SER A 126 -10.62 -3.55 7.51
C SER A 126 -11.92 -3.07 6.87
N PRO A 127 -12.87 -2.55 7.66
CA PRO A 127 -14.17 -2.12 7.17
C PRO A 127 -14.08 -0.94 6.19
N ILE A 128 -12.96 -0.23 6.22
CA ILE A 128 -12.64 0.84 5.29
C ILE A 128 -11.25 0.59 4.69
N TYR A 129 -10.96 1.18 3.54
CA TYR A 129 -9.61 1.15 2.99
C TYR A 129 -8.76 2.33 3.49
N SER A 130 -7.46 2.18 3.44
CA SER A 130 -6.50 3.27 3.69
C SER A 130 -5.47 3.36 2.57
N ALA A 131 -5.04 4.57 2.27
CA ALA A 131 -3.94 4.84 1.34
C ALA A 131 -3.10 6.02 1.84
N ARG A 132 -1.82 6.03 1.48
CA ARG A 132 -0.90 7.08 1.89
C ARG A 132 -0.16 7.68 0.70
N ILE A 133 -0.26 9.00 0.56
CA ILE A 133 0.47 9.80 -0.44
C ILE A 133 1.50 10.62 0.31
N LYS A 134 2.73 10.10 0.37
CA LYS A 134 3.85 10.74 1.05
C LYS A 134 5.06 10.75 0.12
N PRO A 135 5.60 11.93 -0.23
CA PRO A 135 6.80 11.99 -1.04
C PRO A 135 8.01 11.41 -0.29
N PRO A 136 8.92 10.71 -1.00
CA PRO A 136 10.14 10.23 -0.38
C PRO A 136 11.06 11.40 -0.02
N LYS A 137 11.70 11.31 1.14
CA LYS A 137 12.80 12.22 1.49
C LYS A 137 14.01 11.87 0.61
N ARG A 138 14.41 12.77 -0.27
CA ARG A 138 15.59 12.64 -1.13
C ARG A 138 16.44 13.88 -1.01
N GLU A 139 17.74 13.73 -0.91
CA GLU A 139 18.66 14.85 -0.92
C GLU A 139 18.52 15.69 -2.20
N GLY A 140 18.39 16.99 -2.06
CA GLY A 140 18.20 17.93 -3.17
C GLY A 140 16.83 17.93 -3.84
N ALA A 141 15.86 17.15 -3.36
CA ALA A 141 14.49 17.16 -3.89
C ALA A 141 13.55 18.02 -3.03
N ASP A 142 12.70 18.79 -3.69
CA ASP A 142 11.59 19.50 -3.06
C ASP A 142 10.41 18.51 -2.85
N SER A 143 10.16 18.16 -1.59
CA SER A 143 9.08 17.23 -1.22
C SER A 143 7.69 17.77 -1.60
N ASP A 144 7.49 19.08 -1.52
CA ASP A 144 6.21 19.70 -1.88
C ASP A 144 5.98 19.62 -3.39
N GLU A 145 7.03 19.84 -4.20
CA GLU A 145 6.91 19.67 -5.65
C GLU A 145 6.69 18.22 -6.04
N LEU A 146 7.33 17.27 -5.37
CA LEU A 146 7.08 15.83 -5.58
C LEU A 146 5.62 15.47 -5.25
N LEU A 147 5.07 16.03 -4.17
CA LEU A 147 3.66 15.83 -3.81
C LEU A 147 2.73 16.40 -4.87
N ARG A 148 2.95 17.66 -5.26
CA ARG A 148 2.17 18.33 -6.32
C ARG A 148 2.21 17.56 -7.64
N ALA A 149 3.40 17.14 -8.05
CA ALA A 149 3.59 16.37 -9.29
C ALA A 149 2.84 15.03 -9.25
N TYR A 150 2.86 14.34 -8.11
CA TYR A 150 2.12 13.09 -7.93
C TYR A 150 0.61 13.32 -7.99
N LEU A 151 0.08 14.32 -7.28
CA LEU A 151 -1.35 14.63 -7.30
C LEU A 151 -1.82 15.01 -8.70
N ARG A 152 -1.07 15.84 -9.44
CA ARG A 152 -1.36 16.14 -10.85
C ARG A 152 -1.40 14.87 -11.73
N LYS A 153 -0.46 13.94 -11.51
CA LYS A 153 -0.46 12.64 -12.21
C LYS A 153 -1.73 11.83 -11.90
N VAL A 154 -2.15 11.77 -10.63
CA VAL A 154 -3.36 11.06 -10.23
C VAL A 154 -4.61 11.69 -10.86
N VAL A 155 -4.74 13.02 -10.79
CA VAL A 155 -5.85 13.75 -11.43
C VAL A 155 -5.93 13.47 -12.93
N LYS A 156 -4.78 13.42 -13.60
CA LYS A 156 -4.71 13.05 -15.02
C LYS A 156 -5.17 11.61 -15.25
N ALA A 157 -4.75 10.67 -14.41
CA ALA A 157 -5.15 9.27 -14.52
C ALA A 157 -6.67 9.07 -14.34
N HIS A 158 -7.32 9.80 -13.41
CA HIS A 158 -8.77 9.80 -13.26
C HIS A 158 -9.50 10.35 -14.49
N ALA A 159 -8.89 11.25 -15.27
CA ALA A 159 -9.47 11.79 -16.49
C ALA A 159 -9.25 10.91 -17.72
N GLU A 160 -8.32 9.97 -17.67
CA GLU A 160 -8.02 9.04 -18.76
C GLU A 160 -9.02 7.89 -18.77
N GLN A 161 -9.60 7.62 -19.94
CA GLN A 161 -10.42 6.42 -20.15
C GLN A 161 -9.49 5.25 -20.53
N ASN A 162 -8.95 4.58 -19.53
CA ASN A 162 -8.14 3.39 -19.73
C ASN A 162 -8.97 2.15 -19.37
N GLU A 163 -9.08 1.23 -20.29
CA GLU A 163 -9.86 0.01 -20.08
C GLU A 163 -9.17 -1.04 -19.21
N LEU A 164 -7.93 -0.80 -18.78
CA LEU A 164 -7.12 -1.70 -17.96
C LEU A 164 -7.07 -3.13 -18.54
N ASP A 165 -6.94 -3.25 -19.84
CA ASP A 165 -7.05 -4.51 -20.57
C ASP A 165 -5.71 -5.15 -20.92
N ASN A 166 -4.60 -4.54 -20.50
CA ASN A 166 -3.24 -4.99 -20.78
C ASN A 166 -2.51 -5.38 -19.49
N LEU A 167 -2.62 -6.66 -19.14
CA LEU A 167 -2.14 -7.18 -17.86
C LEU A 167 -0.79 -7.88 -18.02
N PHE A 168 0.05 -7.68 -17.04
CA PHE A 168 1.29 -8.41 -16.83
C PHE A 168 1.22 -9.17 -15.52
N VAL A 169 1.41 -10.46 -15.55
CA VAL A 169 1.39 -11.32 -14.36
C VAL A 169 2.73 -12.07 -14.27
N PHE A 170 3.41 -11.90 -13.15
CA PHE A 170 4.66 -12.60 -12.87
C PHE A 170 4.54 -13.37 -11.55
N ARG A 171 4.75 -14.67 -11.62
CA ARG A 171 4.88 -15.56 -10.49
C ARG A 171 6.34 -15.92 -10.29
N GLY A 172 7.00 -15.24 -9.37
CA GLY A 172 8.39 -15.48 -9.01
C GLY A 172 8.56 -16.67 -8.07
N HIS A 173 9.80 -16.90 -7.67
CA HIS A 173 10.15 -17.94 -6.70
C HIS A 173 10.02 -17.40 -5.27
N GLY A 174 9.51 -18.25 -4.36
CA GLY A 174 9.52 -17.98 -2.92
C GLY A 174 10.87 -18.28 -2.28
N TYR A 175 11.07 -17.73 -1.12
CA TYR A 175 12.19 -18.05 -0.25
C TYR A 175 11.82 -19.29 0.58
N ASN A 176 12.75 -20.21 0.83
CA ASN A 176 12.52 -21.39 1.67
C ASN A 176 11.35 -22.31 1.25
N SER A 177 11.19 -22.58 -0.03
CA SER A 177 10.19 -23.55 -0.53
C SER A 177 8.75 -23.14 -0.32
N GLU A 178 8.44 -21.86 -0.27
CA GLU A 178 7.06 -21.37 -0.37
C GLU A 178 6.42 -21.98 -1.64
N ALA A 179 5.29 -22.66 -1.42
CA ALA A 179 4.71 -23.48 -2.47
C ALA A 179 4.22 -22.65 -3.65
N PRO A 180 4.66 -22.92 -4.87
CA PRO A 180 4.12 -22.26 -6.06
C PRO A 180 2.60 -22.35 -6.18
N GLU A 181 2.00 -23.40 -5.59
CA GLU A 181 0.55 -23.63 -5.55
C GLU A 181 -0.19 -22.56 -4.76
N ALA A 182 0.38 -22.06 -3.66
CA ALA A 182 -0.23 -20.97 -2.88
C ALA A 182 -0.38 -19.69 -3.73
N TRP A 183 0.63 -19.37 -4.52
CA TRP A 183 0.61 -18.19 -5.40
C TRP A 183 -0.25 -18.39 -6.65
N ALA A 184 -0.40 -19.62 -7.11
CA ALA A 184 -1.37 -19.96 -8.15
C ALA A 184 -2.81 -19.75 -7.65
N GLY A 185 -3.11 -20.13 -6.40
CA GLY A 185 -4.42 -19.88 -5.77
C GLY A 185 -4.75 -18.40 -5.67
N GLU A 186 -3.79 -17.55 -5.35
CA GLU A 186 -3.95 -16.10 -5.32
C GLU A 186 -4.33 -15.52 -6.68
N GLN A 187 -3.73 -16.01 -7.77
CA GLN A 187 -4.07 -15.58 -9.12
C GLN A 187 -5.47 -16.04 -9.56
N ILE A 188 -5.92 -17.21 -9.10
CA ILE A 188 -7.29 -17.68 -9.32
C ILE A 188 -8.25 -16.76 -8.58
N ALA A 189 -8.01 -16.49 -7.30
CA ALA A 189 -8.82 -15.57 -6.51
C ALA A 189 -8.92 -14.19 -7.14
N LEU A 190 -7.82 -13.67 -7.69
CA LEU A 190 -7.81 -12.39 -8.40
C LEU A 190 -8.75 -12.40 -9.62
N ARG A 191 -8.76 -13.47 -10.41
CA ARG A 191 -9.66 -13.61 -11.57
C ARG A 191 -11.13 -13.64 -11.16
N GLU A 192 -11.42 -14.27 -10.02
CA GLU A 192 -12.78 -14.36 -9.48
C GLU A 192 -13.25 -13.02 -8.90
N GLN A 193 -12.37 -12.31 -8.21
CA GLN A 193 -12.69 -11.04 -7.55
C GLN A 193 -12.67 -9.84 -8.51
N LEU A 194 -11.83 -9.86 -9.52
CA LEU A 194 -11.67 -8.77 -10.50
C LEU A 194 -11.90 -9.27 -11.94
N PRO A 195 -13.05 -9.84 -12.27
CA PRO A 195 -13.32 -10.42 -13.60
C PRO A 195 -13.22 -9.40 -14.73
N ALA A 196 -13.45 -8.13 -14.44
CA ALA A 196 -13.33 -7.05 -15.42
C ALA A 196 -11.92 -6.91 -16.02
N LEU A 197 -10.87 -7.26 -15.25
CA LEU A 197 -9.49 -7.26 -15.74
C LEU A 197 -9.19 -8.41 -16.70
N PHE A 198 -10.00 -9.48 -16.69
CA PHE A 198 -9.78 -10.72 -17.46
C PHE A 198 -10.87 -10.95 -18.49
N ARG A 199 -11.59 -9.91 -18.89
CA ARG A 199 -12.66 -9.98 -19.88
C ARG A 199 -12.15 -10.41 -21.27
N THR A 200 -13.07 -10.79 -22.14
CA THR A 200 -12.76 -11.07 -23.54
C THR A 200 -12.13 -9.84 -24.21
N GLY A 201 -10.99 -10.01 -24.84
CA GLY A 201 -10.22 -8.93 -25.46
C GLY A 201 -9.02 -8.45 -24.60
N SER A 202 -9.00 -8.73 -23.30
CA SER A 202 -7.83 -8.40 -22.49
C SER A 202 -6.59 -9.17 -22.90
N THR A 203 -5.47 -8.48 -22.97
CA THR A 203 -4.16 -9.10 -23.19
C THR A 203 -3.53 -9.44 -21.85
N VAL A 204 -3.38 -10.72 -21.56
CA VAL A 204 -2.73 -11.21 -20.33
C VAL A 204 -1.38 -11.84 -20.69
N ARG A 205 -0.30 -11.28 -20.17
CA ARG A 205 1.06 -11.83 -20.29
C ARG A 205 1.44 -12.47 -18.97
N PHE A 206 1.52 -13.79 -18.99
CA PHE A 206 1.89 -14.58 -17.84
C PHE A 206 3.32 -15.08 -17.95
N TYR A 207 4.09 -14.88 -16.86
CA TYR A 207 5.45 -15.37 -16.70
C TYR A 207 5.63 -16.01 -15.33
N ASP A 208 6.52 -16.97 -15.23
CA ASP A 208 6.89 -17.58 -13.98
C ASP A 208 8.41 -17.74 -13.83
N PHE A 209 8.84 -18.20 -12.66
CA PHE A 209 10.24 -18.35 -12.32
C PHE A 209 10.95 -19.48 -13.12
N GLU A 210 10.21 -20.38 -13.74
CA GLU A 210 10.75 -21.44 -14.62
C GLU A 210 11.03 -20.93 -16.03
N SER A 211 10.65 -19.71 -16.34
CA SER A 211 10.93 -19.08 -17.63
C SER A 211 12.43 -19.12 -17.91
N ARG A 212 12.80 -19.60 -19.11
CA ARG A 212 14.21 -19.78 -19.52
C ARG A 212 14.97 -18.46 -19.71
N TRP A 213 14.29 -17.35 -19.75
CA TRP A 213 14.85 -16.04 -19.96
C TRP A 213 15.23 -15.38 -18.63
N PRO A 214 16.32 -14.61 -18.55
CA PRO A 214 16.61 -13.80 -17.40
C PRO A 214 15.48 -12.79 -17.19
N MET A 215 14.71 -12.97 -16.12
CA MET A 215 13.46 -12.24 -15.93
C MET A 215 13.66 -10.75 -15.68
N LYS A 216 14.76 -10.35 -15.05
CA LYS A 216 15.03 -8.93 -14.77
C LYS A 216 15.07 -8.06 -16.04
N PRO A 217 15.93 -8.31 -17.03
CA PRO A 217 15.89 -7.56 -18.28
C PRO A 217 14.57 -7.70 -19.02
N TYR A 218 13.98 -8.89 -18.98
CA TYR A 218 12.72 -9.17 -19.65
C TYR A 218 11.56 -8.35 -19.08
N LEU A 219 11.43 -8.27 -17.75
CA LEU A 219 10.45 -7.43 -17.05
C LEU A 219 10.64 -5.96 -17.41
N LEU A 220 11.86 -5.45 -17.25
CA LEU A 220 12.19 -4.05 -17.51
C LEU A 220 11.93 -3.66 -18.97
N GLU A 221 12.31 -4.51 -19.92
CA GLU A 221 12.09 -4.24 -21.33
C GLU A 221 10.63 -4.36 -21.76
N LYS A 222 9.95 -5.40 -21.31
CA LYS A 222 8.55 -5.67 -21.71
C LYS A 222 7.60 -4.67 -21.08
N MET A 223 7.76 -4.37 -19.81
CA MET A 223 6.92 -3.37 -19.14
C MET A 223 7.12 -1.98 -19.72
N ALA A 224 8.36 -1.60 -20.03
CA ALA A 224 8.65 -0.29 -20.59
C ALA A 224 8.16 -0.10 -22.03
N ARG A 225 8.17 -1.17 -22.87
CA ARG A 225 7.91 -1.05 -24.30
C ARG A 225 6.49 -1.32 -24.76
N LYS A 226 5.69 -2.05 -23.96
CA LYS A 226 4.39 -2.58 -24.44
C LYS A 226 3.16 -1.98 -23.76
N GLY A 227 3.36 -0.95 -22.97
CA GLY A 227 2.27 -0.40 -22.13
C GLY A 227 1.65 -1.53 -21.29
N VAL A 228 1.75 -1.45 -20.00
CA VAL A 228 1.12 -2.39 -19.08
C VAL A 228 0.21 -1.56 -18.20
N ASP A 229 -1.07 -1.88 -18.20
CA ASP A 229 -2.05 -1.16 -17.39
C ASP A 229 -2.02 -1.64 -15.96
N VAL A 230 -1.94 -2.97 -15.78
CA VAL A 230 -1.87 -3.60 -14.46
C VAL A 230 -0.73 -4.63 -14.44
N ALA A 231 0.19 -4.48 -13.48
CA ALA A 231 1.26 -5.43 -13.23
C ALA A 231 1.05 -6.11 -11.87
N LEU A 232 0.94 -7.42 -11.89
CA LEU A 232 0.84 -8.26 -10.71
C LEU A 232 2.12 -9.07 -10.59
N CYS A 233 2.94 -8.74 -9.62
CA CYS A 233 4.20 -9.40 -9.38
C CYS A 233 4.19 -10.02 -7.99
N HIS A 234 4.21 -11.36 -7.93
CA HIS A 234 4.36 -12.09 -6.68
C HIS A 234 5.70 -12.81 -6.66
N HIS A 235 6.60 -12.35 -5.84
CA HIS A 235 7.94 -12.91 -5.65
C HIS A 235 8.49 -12.47 -4.29
N HIS A 236 9.53 -13.13 -3.84
CA HIS A 236 10.19 -12.74 -2.60
C HIS A 236 10.93 -11.42 -2.75
N GLY A 237 10.89 -10.58 -1.73
CA GLY A 237 11.58 -9.29 -1.68
C GLY A 237 12.26 -9.03 -0.34
N ALA A 238 13.20 -8.09 -0.35
CA ALA A 238 13.77 -7.45 0.81
C ALA A 238 13.53 -5.94 0.69
N PRO A 239 13.85 -5.13 1.70
CA PRO A 239 13.56 -3.68 1.66
C PRO A 239 14.12 -2.94 0.44
N ASP A 240 15.21 -3.43 -0.13
CA ASP A 240 15.94 -2.82 -1.24
C ASP A 240 16.13 -3.76 -2.45
N THR A 241 15.63 -5.00 -2.38
CA THR A 241 15.92 -6.06 -3.36
C THR A 241 14.66 -6.82 -3.73
N GLN A 242 14.51 -7.13 -5.02
CA GLN A 242 13.45 -8.00 -5.55
C GLN A 242 14.07 -9.28 -6.15
N TYR A 243 13.63 -10.45 -5.70
CA TYR A 243 14.15 -11.74 -6.13
C TYR A 243 13.28 -12.31 -7.24
N LEU A 244 13.65 -12.06 -8.50
CA LEU A 244 12.80 -12.37 -9.65
C LEU A 244 12.92 -13.83 -10.12
N ASN A 245 14.15 -14.40 -10.15
CA ASN A 245 14.42 -15.74 -10.69
C ASN A 245 14.80 -16.79 -9.62
N GLY A 246 14.60 -16.47 -8.34
CA GLY A 246 15.15 -17.28 -7.25
C GLY A 246 16.68 -17.27 -7.21
N TYR A 247 17.27 -18.13 -6.39
CA TYR A 247 18.72 -18.14 -6.12
C TYR A 247 19.58 -18.73 -7.27
N ARG A 248 18.99 -19.45 -8.20
CA ARG A 248 19.77 -20.13 -9.24
C ARG A 248 20.19 -19.24 -10.40
N ASN A 249 19.57 -18.08 -10.56
CA ASN A 249 19.75 -17.18 -11.70
C ASN A 249 19.80 -15.71 -11.29
N GLY A 250 20.06 -15.42 -10.00
CA GLY A 250 20.20 -14.05 -9.46
C GLY A 250 21.45 -13.35 -9.93
#